data_2480830b99f2169b9e76fa4b21303249
#
_entry.id   2480830b99f2169b9e76fa4b21303249
#
_cell.length_a   1.000
_cell.length_b   1.000
_cell.length_c   1.000
_cell.angle_alpha   90.00
_cell.angle_beta   90.00
_cell.angle_gamma   90.00
#
_symmetry.space_group_name_H-M   'P 1'
#
loop_
_entity.id
_entity.type
_entity.pdbx_description
1 polymer ?
#
loop_
_entity_poly.entity_id
_entity_poly.type
_entity_poly.pdbx_seq_one_letter_code
_entity_poly.pdbx_strand_id
1 'polypeptide(L)'
;MTFDSRERSRYKAQPITLYSFGGGSDNVTEAGRSLEHLIRSVTIIPGATEFGYAQTRVYKYFNFQVVPENFLTMSYYSDFEASIQDLMRRAPYIEHVSLVVSWHGTDLRLAHCQIIPKVDLKSKQTHPWSWRVGNLTRSSAPEVSYYNGKPAIGGAPDDRSVYEAIKLLKYKGLRVTLYPFITMDIPHGNSLPNPYGGTGQPAYPWRGRITCDPAPGVAGTVDKTPAAAEQVAAFFGSVQPSHFSWNTNGLHVNYSGPANEWSFRRLILHLATIAVAAGGVDDFL
;
A
#
# COMPACT_ATOMS: atom_id res chain seq x y z
N MET A 1 34.45 -7.29 16.72
CA MET A 1 33.00 -7.65 16.66
C MET A 1 32.72 -8.14 15.26
N THR A 2 32.58 -9.42 15.06
CA THR A 2 32.34 -10.06 13.77
C THR A 2 30.84 -9.88 13.44
N PHE A 3 30.55 -9.21 12.35
CA PHE A 3 29.19 -9.06 11.82
C PHE A 3 28.67 -10.45 11.40
N ASP A 4 27.55 -10.89 11.98
CA ASP A 4 26.88 -12.13 11.58
C ASP A 4 26.29 -11.96 10.17
N SER A 5 26.88 -12.66 9.20
CA SER A 5 26.46 -12.69 7.81
C SER A 5 25.01 -13.18 7.62
N ARG A 6 24.40 -13.77 8.63
CA ARG A 6 23.02 -14.28 8.62
C ARG A 6 21.96 -13.20 8.72
N GLU A 7 22.29 -12.02 9.25
CA GLU A 7 21.32 -10.89 9.23
C GLU A 7 21.20 -10.21 7.87
N ARG A 8 22.23 -10.25 7.03
CA ARG A 8 22.16 -9.73 5.65
C ARG A 8 21.19 -10.50 4.75
N SER A 9 20.86 -11.75 5.09
CA SER A 9 19.97 -12.59 4.29
C SER A 9 18.48 -12.31 4.52
N ARG A 10 18.11 -11.55 5.55
CA ARG A 10 16.72 -11.24 5.88
C ARG A 10 16.12 -10.07 5.10
N TYR A 11 16.96 -9.28 4.45
CA TYR A 11 16.55 -8.14 3.63
C TYR A 11 17.00 -8.31 2.17
N LYS A 12 16.82 -9.50 1.62
CA LYS A 12 16.85 -9.62 0.16
C LYS A 12 15.72 -8.75 -0.36
N ALA A 13 16.05 -7.81 -1.26
CA ALA A 13 15.06 -7.13 -2.06
C ALA A 13 14.06 -8.18 -2.52
N GLN A 14 12.78 -8.04 -2.10
CA GLN A 14 11.75 -9.00 -2.49
C GLN A 14 11.69 -8.94 -4.02
N PRO A 15 11.82 -10.07 -4.70
CA PRO A 15 11.73 -10.07 -6.15
C PRO A 15 10.37 -9.50 -6.53
N ILE A 16 10.36 -8.62 -7.53
CA ILE A 16 9.12 -8.19 -8.18
C ILE A 16 8.43 -9.46 -8.66
N THR A 17 7.29 -9.79 -8.05
CA THR A 17 6.49 -10.93 -8.51
C THR A 17 5.73 -10.48 -9.74
N LEU A 18 6.18 -10.93 -10.90
CA LEU A 18 5.50 -10.72 -12.17
C LEU A 18 4.32 -11.68 -12.24
N TYR A 19 3.11 -11.17 -12.17
CA TYR A 19 1.91 -11.93 -12.50
C TYR A 19 1.58 -11.72 -13.98
N SER A 20 1.82 -12.72 -14.82
CA SER A 20 1.29 -12.72 -16.16
C SER A 20 -0.16 -13.22 -16.13
N PHE A 21 -1.10 -12.38 -16.52
CA PHE A 21 -2.44 -12.82 -16.85
C PHE A 21 -2.47 -13.30 -18.32
N GLY A 22 -2.28 -14.58 -18.52
CA GLY A 22 -2.40 -15.23 -19.81
C GLY A 22 -2.50 -16.72 -19.59
N GLY A 23 -3.72 -17.26 -19.55
CA GLY A 23 -3.95 -18.70 -19.57
C GLY A 23 -3.58 -19.24 -20.93
N GLY A 24 -2.79 -20.30 -20.97
CA GLY A 24 -2.48 -21.05 -22.17
C GLY A 24 -1.12 -21.71 -22.02
N SER A 25 -1.13 -23.00 -21.81
CA SER A 25 0.02 -23.86 -21.96
C SER A 25 0.58 -23.73 -23.37
N ASP A 26 1.88 -23.95 -23.46
CA ASP A 26 2.66 -24.31 -24.62
C ASP A 26 3.28 -23.18 -25.46
N ASN A 27 4.59 -23.05 -25.24
CA ASN A 27 5.60 -22.85 -26.28
C ASN A 27 5.10 -22.20 -27.58
N VAL A 28 4.80 -20.93 -27.55
CA VAL A 28 4.74 -20.27 -28.84
C VAL A 28 5.55 -19.01 -28.80
N THR A 29 6.71 -19.21 -29.24
CA THR A 29 7.45 -18.28 -30.01
C THR A 29 6.59 -17.79 -31.20
N GLU A 30 5.79 -16.78 -31.00
CA GLU A 30 5.50 -15.91 -32.11
C GLU A 30 6.84 -15.31 -32.53
N ALA A 31 7.44 -15.87 -33.57
CA ALA A 31 8.64 -15.35 -34.23
C ALA A 31 9.80 -15.01 -33.27
N GLY A 32 10.23 -15.92 -32.38
CA GLY A 32 11.48 -15.78 -31.63
C GLY A 32 11.48 -14.72 -30.52
N ARG A 33 10.32 -14.26 -30.05
CA ARG A 33 10.24 -13.32 -28.93
C ARG A 33 10.11 -14.08 -27.61
N SER A 34 11.03 -13.83 -26.69
CA SER A 34 10.94 -14.32 -25.30
C SER A 34 9.80 -13.62 -24.57
N LEU A 35 9.35 -14.20 -23.42
CA LEU A 35 8.31 -13.64 -22.56
C LEU A 35 8.60 -12.17 -22.21
N GLU A 36 9.83 -11.83 -21.94
CA GLU A 36 10.28 -10.49 -21.57
C GLU A 36 9.96 -9.44 -22.64
N HIS A 37 9.98 -9.85 -23.92
CA HIS A 37 9.61 -8.98 -25.04
C HIS A 37 8.09 -8.83 -25.23
N LEU A 38 7.29 -9.64 -24.56
CA LEU A 38 5.83 -9.59 -24.62
C LEU A 38 5.21 -8.79 -23.47
N ILE A 39 5.96 -8.58 -22.39
CA ILE A 39 5.47 -7.82 -21.22
C ILE A 39 5.30 -6.35 -21.59
N ARG A 40 4.06 -5.85 -21.43
CA ARG A 40 3.70 -4.43 -21.64
C ARG A 40 3.31 -3.73 -20.36
N SER A 41 2.83 -4.47 -19.36
CA SER A 41 2.32 -3.94 -18.11
C SER A 41 2.69 -4.82 -16.94
N VAL A 42 2.98 -4.20 -15.79
CA VAL A 42 3.21 -4.90 -14.53
C VAL A 42 2.51 -4.17 -13.39
N THR A 43 2.17 -4.93 -12.33
CA THR A 43 1.72 -4.37 -11.07
C THR A 43 2.86 -4.40 -10.08
N ILE A 44 3.17 -3.27 -9.48
CA ILE A 44 4.17 -3.13 -8.43
C ILE A 44 3.47 -3.05 -7.09
N ILE A 45 3.83 -3.98 -6.19
CA ILE A 45 3.37 -3.99 -4.81
C ILE A 45 4.54 -3.53 -3.95
N PRO A 46 4.35 -2.54 -3.04
CA PRO A 46 5.42 -2.11 -2.16
C PRO A 46 5.85 -3.28 -1.27
N GLY A 47 7.14 -3.35 -0.95
CA GLY A 47 7.65 -4.26 0.07
C GLY A 47 7.09 -3.92 1.45
N ALA A 48 7.59 -4.58 2.49
CA ALA A 48 7.18 -4.36 3.88
C ALA A 48 7.73 -3.04 4.48
N THR A 49 8.10 -2.07 3.66
CA THR A 49 8.63 -0.79 4.12
C THR A 49 7.75 0.39 3.68
N GLU A 50 7.53 1.29 4.60
CA GLU A 50 6.74 2.51 4.43
C GLU A 50 7.38 3.49 3.42
N PHE A 51 8.69 3.34 3.19
CA PHE A 51 9.50 4.15 2.28
C PHE A 51 9.91 3.38 1.02
N GLY A 52 9.30 2.22 0.77
CA GLY A 52 9.67 1.33 -0.34
C GLY A 52 9.51 1.97 -1.73
N TYR A 53 8.67 2.98 -1.85
CA TYR A 53 8.45 3.75 -3.08
C TYR A 53 9.31 5.00 -3.21
N ALA A 54 9.99 5.42 -2.15
CA ALA A 54 10.77 6.65 -2.17
C ALA A 54 11.97 6.54 -3.12
N GLN A 55 12.14 7.56 -3.96
CA GLN A 55 13.36 7.73 -4.76
C GLN A 55 14.48 8.29 -3.89
N THR A 56 14.16 9.22 -2.99
CA THR A 56 15.12 9.82 -2.07
C THR A 56 15.55 8.79 -1.02
N ARG A 57 16.84 8.74 -0.71
CA ARG A 57 17.41 7.86 0.32
C ARG A 57 16.87 8.20 1.69
N VAL A 58 16.34 7.17 2.37
CA VAL A 58 15.87 7.23 3.74
C VAL A 58 16.74 6.34 4.61
N TYR A 59 17.09 6.88 5.75
CA TYR A 59 17.85 6.21 6.79
C TYR A 59 16.97 6.03 8.02
N LYS A 60 17.24 4.97 8.80
CA LYS A 60 16.65 4.79 10.13
C LYS A 60 17.72 4.69 11.19
N TYR A 61 17.36 5.06 12.41
CA TYR A 61 18.18 4.83 13.60
C TYR A 61 17.83 3.45 14.17
N PHE A 62 18.85 2.60 14.32
CA PHE A 62 18.70 1.26 14.88
C PHE A 62 19.94 0.92 15.71
N ASN A 63 19.75 0.60 17.01
CA ASN A 63 20.84 0.25 17.92
C ASN A 63 22.01 1.25 17.87
N PHE A 64 21.71 2.55 18.00
CA PHE A 64 22.70 3.65 17.95
C PHE A 64 23.45 3.78 16.61
N GLN A 65 22.98 3.12 15.57
CA GLN A 65 23.54 3.21 14.23
C GLN A 65 22.53 3.83 13.26
N VAL A 66 23.05 4.49 12.25
CA VAL A 66 22.26 4.95 11.11
C VAL A 66 22.38 3.91 10.02
N VAL A 67 21.28 3.30 9.63
CA VAL A 67 21.25 2.23 8.63
C VAL A 67 20.28 2.59 7.50
N PRO A 68 20.51 2.06 6.27
CA PRO A 68 19.60 2.26 5.16
C PRO A 68 18.18 1.74 5.46
N GLU A 69 17.15 2.47 5.01
CA GLU A 69 15.76 2.03 5.06
C GLU A 69 15.25 1.58 3.68
N ASN A 70 15.60 2.30 2.60
CA ASN A 70 15.10 2.04 1.26
C ASN A 70 16.20 1.98 0.18
N PHE A 71 17.45 1.75 0.55
CA PHE A 71 18.56 1.59 -0.40
C PHE A 71 19.57 0.57 0.11
N LEU A 72 19.42 -0.66 -0.35
CA LEU A 72 20.32 -1.78 -0.05
C LEU A 72 21.38 -1.97 -1.14
N THR A 73 21.17 -1.36 -2.30
CA THR A 73 22.11 -1.37 -3.41
C THR A 73 22.85 -0.04 -3.51
N MET A 74 24.16 -0.09 -3.79
CA MET A 74 24.99 1.11 -4.00
C MET A 74 24.96 1.62 -5.44
N SER A 75 24.37 0.84 -6.37
CA SER A 75 24.39 1.15 -7.80
C SER A 75 23.34 2.19 -8.20
N TYR A 76 22.31 2.40 -7.39
CA TYR A 76 21.22 3.33 -7.66
C TYR A 76 20.92 4.17 -6.43
N TYR A 77 20.07 5.18 -6.60
CA TYR A 77 19.73 6.11 -5.53
C TYR A 77 18.85 5.46 -4.47
N SER A 78 17.92 4.60 -4.89
CA SER A 78 17.05 3.81 -4.02
C SER A 78 16.79 2.42 -4.59
N ASP A 79 16.26 1.51 -3.77
CA ASP A 79 15.87 0.16 -4.21
C ASP A 79 14.71 0.22 -5.21
N PHE A 80 13.80 1.21 -5.07
CA PHE A 80 12.73 1.43 -6.04
C PHE A 80 13.29 1.79 -7.42
N GLU A 81 14.21 2.76 -7.49
CA GLU A 81 14.85 3.11 -8.75
C GLU A 81 15.61 1.92 -9.36
N ALA A 82 16.36 1.17 -8.53
CA ALA A 82 17.05 -0.04 -8.96
C ALA A 82 16.08 -1.06 -9.58
N SER A 83 14.93 -1.27 -8.92
CA SER A 83 13.90 -2.21 -9.37
C SER A 83 13.28 -1.78 -10.71
N ILE A 84 13.00 -0.48 -10.88
CA ILE A 84 12.46 0.05 -12.15
C ILE A 84 13.48 -0.06 -13.27
N GLN A 85 14.75 0.23 -13.03
CA GLN A 85 15.82 0.07 -14.02
C GLN A 85 15.99 -1.39 -14.43
N ASP A 86 15.99 -2.32 -13.47
CA ASP A 86 16.08 -3.76 -13.79
C ASP A 86 14.85 -4.25 -14.56
N LEU A 87 13.66 -3.80 -14.19
CA LEU A 87 12.43 -4.09 -14.92
C LEU A 87 12.51 -3.63 -16.37
N MET A 88 12.88 -2.37 -16.62
CA MET A 88 12.97 -1.82 -17.97
C MET A 88 14.06 -2.52 -18.81
N ARG A 89 15.14 -2.95 -18.17
CA ARG A 89 16.21 -3.70 -18.84
C ARG A 89 15.75 -5.11 -19.24
N ARG A 90 14.97 -5.79 -18.37
CA ARG A 90 14.46 -7.15 -18.59
C ARG A 90 13.23 -7.19 -19.49
N ALA A 91 12.35 -6.21 -19.35
CA ALA A 91 11.13 -6.06 -20.15
C ALA A 91 11.22 -4.76 -20.98
N PRO A 92 11.99 -4.76 -22.09
CA PRO A 92 12.33 -3.54 -22.83
C PRO A 92 11.13 -2.86 -23.50
N TYR A 93 10.01 -3.56 -23.60
CA TYR A 93 8.77 -3.02 -24.17
C TYR A 93 7.69 -2.72 -23.13
N ILE A 94 8.09 -2.59 -21.86
CA ILE A 94 7.15 -2.19 -20.82
C ILE A 94 6.68 -0.75 -21.07
N GLU A 95 5.39 -0.54 -21.02
CA GLU A 95 4.73 0.74 -21.30
C GLU A 95 3.97 1.26 -20.08
N HIS A 96 3.58 0.36 -19.16
CA HIS A 96 2.61 0.67 -18.13
C HIS A 96 2.94 -0.01 -16.80
N VAL A 97 2.75 0.74 -15.72
CA VAL A 97 2.93 0.26 -14.34
C VAL A 97 1.68 0.57 -13.52
N SER A 98 1.11 -0.45 -12.90
CA SER A 98 0.10 -0.28 -11.87
C SER A 98 0.77 -0.23 -10.49
N LEU A 99 0.64 0.90 -9.80
CA LEU A 99 1.29 1.18 -8.51
C LEU A 99 0.29 0.96 -7.37
N VAL A 100 0.48 -0.10 -6.58
CA VAL A 100 -0.40 -0.44 -5.47
C VAL A 100 -0.07 0.41 -4.25
N VAL A 101 -1.05 1.13 -3.72
CA VAL A 101 -0.92 1.88 -2.46
C VAL A 101 -1.96 1.38 -1.47
N SER A 102 -1.49 0.78 -0.38
CA SER A 102 -2.35 0.10 0.59
C SER A 102 -2.52 0.89 1.88
N TRP A 103 -3.78 1.05 2.32
CA TRP A 103 -4.13 1.38 3.69
C TRP A 103 -4.78 0.17 4.37
N HIS A 104 -5.06 0.26 5.67
CA HIS A 104 -5.45 -0.89 6.49
C HIS A 104 -6.92 -0.82 6.89
N GLY A 105 -7.68 -1.87 6.55
CA GLY A 105 -9.05 -2.08 7.02
C GLY A 105 -9.08 -2.69 8.41
N THR A 106 -9.97 -2.21 9.28
CA THR A 106 -10.00 -2.57 10.71
C THR A 106 -11.10 -3.55 11.10
N ASP A 107 -12.09 -3.77 10.25
CA ASP A 107 -13.27 -4.60 10.53
C ASP A 107 -13.82 -5.20 9.23
N LEU A 108 -14.34 -6.43 9.27
CA LEU A 108 -14.96 -7.05 8.11
C LEU A 108 -16.37 -6.52 7.83
N ARG A 109 -17.00 -5.86 8.79
CA ARG A 109 -18.34 -5.30 8.65
C ARG A 109 -18.29 -3.93 8.00
N LEU A 110 -18.97 -3.73 6.87
CA LEU A 110 -18.98 -2.49 6.09
C LEU A 110 -19.18 -1.22 6.94
N ALA A 111 -20.24 -1.21 7.76
CA ALA A 111 -20.59 -0.02 8.56
C ALA A 111 -19.57 0.32 9.66
N HIS A 112 -18.64 -0.60 10.00
CA HIS A 112 -17.69 -0.47 11.10
C HIS A 112 -16.24 -0.42 10.61
N CYS A 113 -16.00 -0.71 9.32
CA CYS A 113 -14.67 -0.73 8.75
C CYS A 113 -14.12 0.68 8.59
N GLN A 114 -13.03 0.98 9.27
CA GLN A 114 -12.22 2.14 9.02
C GLN A 114 -11.05 1.76 8.13
N ILE A 115 -10.70 2.62 7.18
CA ILE A 115 -9.55 2.44 6.30
C ILE A 115 -8.48 3.44 6.69
N ILE A 116 -7.55 3.01 7.53
CA ILE A 116 -6.57 3.88 8.18
C ILE A 116 -5.16 3.54 7.72
N PRO A 117 -4.33 4.52 7.34
CA PRO A 117 -2.90 4.28 7.15
C PRO A 117 -2.25 4.02 8.51
N LYS A 118 -1.55 2.91 8.65
CA LYS A 118 -0.87 2.49 9.87
C LYS A 118 0.64 2.45 9.65
N VAL A 119 1.39 2.52 10.74
CA VAL A 119 2.85 2.37 10.76
C VAL A 119 3.24 0.99 11.28
N ASP A 120 4.42 0.52 10.88
CA ASP A 120 4.97 -0.73 11.41
C ASP A 120 5.42 -0.58 12.88
N LEU A 121 6.09 0.53 13.21
CA LEU A 121 6.58 0.86 14.55
C LEU A 121 6.51 2.36 14.79
N LYS A 122 5.85 2.79 15.86
CA LYS A 122 5.81 4.20 16.28
C LYS A 122 7.18 4.73 16.71
N SER A 123 8.01 3.87 17.29
CA SER A 123 9.34 4.22 17.77
C SER A 123 10.39 4.37 16.66
N LYS A 124 10.09 3.96 15.42
CA LYS A 124 11.02 4.08 14.31
C LYS A 124 11.32 5.55 14.02
N GLN A 125 12.59 5.92 14.06
CA GLN A 125 13.06 7.24 13.68
C GLN A 125 13.73 7.18 12.32
N THR A 126 13.35 8.09 11.42
CA THR A 126 13.87 8.13 10.05
C THR A 126 14.38 9.53 9.69
N HIS A 127 15.29 9.60 8.72
CA HIS A 127 15.90 10.81 8.17
C HIS A 127 16.06 10.64 6.64
N PRO A 128 15.86 11.68 5.81
CA PRO A 128 15.69 13.11 6.13
C PRO A 128 14.26 13.53 6.51
N TRP A 129 13.28 12.64 6.46
CA TRP A 129 11.92 12.94 6.97
C TRP A 129 11.36 11.76 7.76
N SER A 130 10.36 12.05 8.57
CA SER A 130 9.57 11.05 9.28
C SER A 130 8.31 10.72 8.48
N TRP A 131 7.85 9.47 8.58
CA TRP A 131 6.63 9.01 7.94
C TRP A 131 5.43 9.93 8.23
N ARG A 132 4.68 10.24 7.17
CA ARG A 132 3.48 11.05 7.25
C ARG A 132 2.50 10.65 6.14
N VAL A 133 1.22 10.50 6.51
CA VAL A 133 0.11 10.32 5.58
C VAL A 133 -0.99 11.30 5.98
N GLY A 134 -1.21 12.29 5.15
CA GLY A 134 -2.11 13.39 5.49
C GLY A 134 -1.70 14.09 6.78
N ASN A 135 -2.66 14.21 7.70
CA ASN A 135 -2.42 14.82 9.01
C ASN A 135 -1.82 13.83 10.03
N LEU A 136 -1.76 12.54 9.73
CA LEU A 136 -1.12 11.57 10.61
C LEU A 136 0.39 11.64 10.50
N THR A 137 1.02 11.73 11.64
CA THR A 137 2.46 11.54 11.82
C THR A 137 2.72 10.14 12.36
N ARG A 138 3.96 9.68 12.32
CA ARG A 138 4.33 8.37 12.88
C ARG A 138 3.86 8.19 14.33
N SER A 139 3.98 9.22 15.17
CA SER A 139 3.60 9.14 16.58
C SER A 139 2.08 9.09 16.79
N SER A 140 1.29 9.72 15.91
CA SER A 140 -0.18 9.76 16.00
C SER A 140 -0.87 8.61 15.27
N ALA A 141 -0.20 7.99 14.29
CA ALA A 141 -0.76 6.87 13.54
C ALA A 141 -0.90 5.61 14.41
N PRO A 142 -1.92 4.76 14.18
CA PRO A 142 -1.95 3.44 14.79
C PRO A 142 -0.84 2.54 14.22
N GLU A 143 -0.37 1.60 15.03
CA GLU A 143 0.51 0.53 14.55
C GLU A 143 -0.30 -0.59 13.91
N VAL A 144 0.32 -1.32 12.99
CA VAL A 144 -0.23 -2.57 12.46
C VAL A 144 -0.31 -3.62 13.56
N SER A 145 -1.15 -4.64 13.37
CA SER A 145 -1.25 -5.75 14.31
C SER A 145 0.07 -6.53 14.38
N TYR A 146 0.25 -7.26 15.46
CA TYR A 146 1.44 -8.08 15.71
C TYR A 146 1.13 -9.57 15.58
N TYR A 147 2.07 -10.30 15.02
CA TYR A 147 2.05 -11.75 14.95
C TYR A 147 3.42 -12.30 15.38
N ASN A 148 3.43 -13.19 16.34
CA ASN A 148 4.68 -13.74 16.91
C ASN A 148 5.68 -12.65 17.35
N GLY A 149 5.19 -11.59 18.00
CA GLY A 149 6.01 -10.49 18.52
C GLY A 149 6.61 -9.54 17.47
N LYS A 150 6.15 -9.61 16.22
CA LYS A 150 6.58 -8.74 15.12
C LYS A 150 5.36 -8.12 14.41
N PRO A 151 5.52 -6.97 13.74
CA PRO A 151 4.48 -6.46 12.87
C PRO A 151 4.03 -7.54 11.87
N ALA A 152 2.73 -7.79 11.80
CA ALA A 152 2.15 -8.83 10.95
C ALA A 152 2.23 -8.46 9.45
N ILE A 153 2.22 -7.16 9.17
CA ILE A 153 2.33 -6.58 7.82
C ILE A 153 3.16 -5.31 7.87
N GLY A 154 3.56 -4.78 6.72
CA GLY A 154 4.22 -3.47 6.62
C GLY A 154 3.26 -2.32 6.88
N GLY A 155 3.79 -1.17 7.29
CA GLY A 155 3.04 0.08 7.36
C GLY A 155 2.65 0.60 5.98
N ALA A 156 1.69 1.53 5.93
CA ALA A 156 1.29 2.20 4.70
C ALA A 156 2.45 3.03 4.14
N PRO A 157 2.64 3.08 2.80
CA PRO A 157 3.56 4.01 2.18
C PRO A 157 3.25 5.45 2.59
N ASP A 158 4.27 6.24 2.87
CA ASP A 158 4.08 7.66 3.18
C ASP A 158 3.77 8.49 1.91
N ASP A 159 3.16 9.66 2.09
CA ASP A 159 2.68 10.48 0.96
C ASP A 159 3.81 10.88 0.01
N ARG A 160 4.96 11.23 0.56
CA ARG A 160 6.13 11.63 -0.24
C ARG A 160 6.66 10.47 -1.07
N SER A 161 6.72 9.27 -0.51
CA SER A 161 7.16 8.08 -1.24
C SER A 161 6.28 7.80 -2.45
N VAL A 162 4.95 7.87 -2.29
CA VAL A 162 4.00 7.68 -3.40
C VAL A 162 4.16 8.78 -4.46
N TYR A 163 4.29 10.04 -4.04
CA TYR A 163 4.53 11.18 -4.93
C TYR A 163 5.83 10.99 -5.74
N GLU A 164 6.94 10.63 -5.08
CA GLU A 164 8.23 10.42 -5.73
C GLU A 164 8.17 9.23 -6.72
N ALA A 165 7.45 8.15 -6.38
CA ALA A 165 7.26 7.00 -7.26
C ALA A 165 6.53 7.37 -8.55
N ILE A 166 5.41 8.07 -8.46
CA ILE A 166 4.66 8.51 -9.65
C ILE A 166 5.54 9.38 -10.54
N LYS A 167 6.26 10.34 -9.95
CA LYS A 167 7.17 11.21 -10.71
C LYS A 167 8.28 10.44 -11.40
N LEU A 168 8.91 9.46 -10.74
CA LEU A 168 9.95 8.64 -11.32
C LEU A 168 9.41 7.82 -12.51
N LEU A 169 8.28 7.15 -12.34
CA LEU A 169 7.68 6.34 -13.39
C LEU A 169 7.33 7.19 -14.63
N LYS A 170 6.72 8.36 -14.42
CA LYS A 170 6.44 9.31 -15.52
C LYS A 170 7.71 9.85 -16.18
N TYR A 171 8.73 10.17 -15.39
CA TYR A 171 10.04 10.58 -15.93
C TYR A 171 10.69 9.50 -16.81
N LYS A 172 10.45 8.21 -16.48
CA LYS A 172 10.88 7.07 -17.30
C LYS A 172 10.00 6.83 -18.53
N GLY A 173 8.96 7.63 -18.76
CA GLY A 173 8.05 7.51 -19.90
C GLY A 173 6.99 6.42 -19.74
N LEU A 174 6.80 5.90 -18.54
CA LEU A 174 5.82 4.87 -18.25
C LEU A 174 4.44 5.48 -17.96
N ARG A 175 3.40 4.87 -18.47
CA ARG A 175 2.02 5.13 -18.04
C ARG A 175 1.83 4.58 -16.63
N VAL A 176 1.09 5.31 -15.80
CA VAL A 176 0.90 4.95 -14.39
C VAL A 176 -0.59 4.79 -14.09
N THR A 177 -0.97 3.60 -13.62
CA THR A 177 -2.25 3.38 -12.93
C THR A 177 -1.99 3.44 -11.43
N LEU A 178 -2.72 4.28 -10.71
CA LEU A 178 -2.72 4.24 -9.26
C LEU A 178 -3.77 3.25 -8.78
N TYR A 179 -3.35 2.28 -7.94
CA TYR A 179 -4.21 1.21 -7.46
C TYR A 179 -4.39 1.30 -5.93
N PRO A 180 -5.44 1.99 -5.45
CA PRO A 180 -5.80 1.98 -4.04
C PRO A 180 -6.15 0.58 -3.58
N PHE A 181 -5.51 0.11 -2.53
CA PHE A 181 -5.73 -1.24 -2.02
C PHE A 181 -6.02 -1.22 -0.52
N ILE A 182 -6.90 -2.09 -0.07
CA ILE A 182 -7.20 -2.27 1.35
C ILE A 182 -6.59 -3.57 1.84
N THR A 183 -5.59 -3.48 2.70
CA THR A 183 -5.07 -4.64 3.41
C THR A 183 -5.79 -4.77 4.75
N MET A 184 -6.51 -5.87 4.98
CA MET A 184 -7.16 -6.08 6.27
C MET A 184 -6.11 -6.29 7.36
N ASP A 185 -6.24 -5.54 8.44
CA ASP A 185 -5.33 -5.61 9.60
C ASP A 185 -6.14 -5.69 10.90
N ILE A 186 -6.61 -6.91 11.18
CA ILE A 186 -7.42 -7.25 12.37
C ILE A 186 -6.48 -7.95 13.37
N PRO A 187 -6.44 -7.49 14.64
CA PRO A 187 -5.57 -8.07 15.65
C PRO A 187 -5.92 -9.53 15.96
N HIS A 188 -4.91 -10.35 16.24
CA HIS A 188 -5.12 -11.70 16.74
C HIS A 188 -5.83 -11.68 18.10
N GLY A 189 -6.74 -12.62 18.34
CA GLY A 189 -7.48 -12.71 19.60
C GLY A 189 -8.53 -11.62 19.79
N ASN A 190 -8.95 -10.95 18.70
CA ASN A 190 -9.99 -9.93 18.76
C ASN A 190 -11.36 -10.51 19.11
N SER A 191 -12.24 -9.68 19.69
CA SER A 191 -13.62 -9.99 20.03
C SER A 191 -14.63 -9.31 19.12
N LEU A 192 -14.21 -8.85 17.94
CA LEU A 192 -15.09 -8.19 16.98
C LEU A 192 -16.22 -9.14 16.55
N PRO A 193 -17.48 -8.67 16.46
CA PRO A 193 -18.55 -9.47 15.87
C PRO A 193 -18.16 -9.88 14.44
N ASN A 194 -18.36 -11.15 14.12
CA ASN A 194 -18.02 -11.68 12.81
C ASN A 194 -19.26 -11.66 11.90
N PRO A 195 -19.23 -11.00 10.74
CA PRO A 195 -20.39 -10.93 9.84
C PRO A 195 -20.85 -12.31 9.35
N TYR A 196 -19.99 -13.32 9.44
CA TYR A 196 -20.30 -14.71 9.10
C TYR A 196 -20.82 -15.53 10.28
N GLY A 197 -21.01 -14.91 11.45
CA GLY A 197 -21.56 -15.50 12.68
C GLY A 197 -20.52 -15.65 13.79
N GLY A 198 -20.98 -15.47 15.03
CA GLY A 198 -20.15 -15.55 16.23
C GLY A 198 -19.28 -14.31 16.47
N THR A 199 -18.23 -14.49 17.28
CA THR A 199 -17.27 -13.46 17.66
C THR A 199 -15.87 -13.86 17.25
N GLY A 200 -15.01 -12.84 17.02
CA GLY A 200 -13.66 -13.03 16.52
C GLY A 200 -13.60 -13.06 14.99
N GLN A 201 -13.00 -12.03 14.42
CA GLN A 201 -12.76 -11.95 12.98
C GLN A 201 -11.38 -12.53 12.63
N PRO A 202 -11.20 -13.09 11.41
CA PRO A 202 -9.91 -13.63 10.98
C PRO A 202 -8.80 -12.59 11.06
N ALA A 203 -7.70 -12.96 11.71
CA ALA A 203 -6.48 -12.18 11.79
C ALA A 203 -5.44 -12.71 10.79
N TYR A 204 -4.25 -12.08 10.71
CA TYR A 204 -3.14 -12.58 9.92
C TYR A 204 -2.87 -14.08 10.24
N PRO A 205 -2.61 -14.94 9.25
CA PRO A 205 -2.55 -14.68 7.80
C PRO A 205 -3.91 -14.64 7.07
N TRP A 206 -5.01 -15.07 7.70
CA TRP A 206 -6.35 -15.19 7.13
C TRP A 206 -7.20 -13.95 7.43
N ARG A 207 -7.13 -12.93 6.56
CA ARG A 207 -7.64 -11.59 6.86
C ARG A 207 -9.12 -11.37 6.56
N GLY A 208 -9.77 -12.27 5.83
CA GLY A 208 -11.17 -12.14 5.45
C GLY A 208 -11.47 -11.05 4.40
N ARG A 209 -12.76 -10.82 4.16
CA ARG A 209 -13.29 -9.83 3.21
C ARG A 209 -14.30 -8.92 3.89
N ILE A 210 -14.27 -7.64 3.57
CA ILE A 210 -15.29 -6.67 3.99
C ILE A 210 -16.61 -7.04 3.33
N THR A 211 -17.68 -7.10 4.13
CA THR A 211 -19.02 -7.47 3.67
C THR A 211 -20.10 -6.79 4.51
N CYS A 212 -21.37 -6.89 4.11
CA CYS A 212 -22.49 -6.47 4.95
C CYS A 212 -22.60 -7.37 6.19
N ASP A 213 -23.25 -6.88 7.21
CA ASP A 213 -23.46 -7.59 8.49
C ASP A 213 -24.96 -7.68 8.80
N PRO A 214 -25.53 -8.89 8.88
CA PRO A 214 -24.98 -10.21 8.61
C PRO A 214 -24.63 -10.44 7.12
N ALA A 215 -23.57 -11.25 6.87
CA ALA A 215 -23.03 -11.51 5.53
C ALA A 215 -24.00 -12.28 4.62
N PRO A 216 -23.81 -12.25 3.28
CA PRO A 216 -24.56 -13.12 2.37
C PRO A 216 -24.46 -14.60 2.76
N GLY A 217 -25.60 -15.30 2.76
CA GLY A 217 -25.69 -16.71 3.14
C GLY A 217 -25.82 -16.98 4.64
N VAL A 218 -25.76 -15.95 5.48
CA VAL A 218 -26.01 -16.04 6.92
C VAL A 218 -27.50 -15.75 7.22
N ALA A 219 -28.06 -16.42 8.21
CA ALA A 219 -29.45 -16.17 8.64
C ALA A 219 -29.62 -14.69 9.04
N GLY A 220 -30.68 -14.05 8.56
CA GLY A 220 -30.96 -12.64 8.80
C GLY A 220 -30.09 -11.69 7.95
N THR A 221 -29.41 -12.19 6.93
CA THR A 221 -28.58 -11.35 6.03
C THR A 221 -29.34 -10.14 5.51
N VAL A 222 -28.62 -9.01 5.46
CA VAL A 222 -29.14 -7.76 4.88
C VAL A 222 -28.75 -7.60 3.40
N ASP A 223 -28.07 -8.60 2.82
CA ASP A 223 -27.65 -8.55 1.41
C ASP A 223 -28.83 -8.21 0.48
N LYS A 224 -28.59 -7.31 -0.48
CA LYS A 224 -29.58 -6.83 -1.45
C LYS A 224 -30.80 -6.12 -0.85
N THR A 225 -30.67 -5.59 0.37
CA THR A 225 -31.71 -4.81 1.04
C THR A 225 -31.28 -3.34 1.20
N PRO A 226 -32.24 -2.41 1.53
CA PRO A 226 -31.89 -1.03 1.89
C PRO A 226 -30.89 -0.94 3.04
N ALA A 227 -30.94 -1.83 4.02
CA ALA A 227 -29.97 -1.85 5.12
C ALA A 227 -28.53 -2.15 4.66
N ALA A 228 -28.34 -2.99 3.63
CA ALA A 228 -27.03 -3.16 3.02
C ALA A 228 -26.55 -1.86 2.34
N ALA A 229 -27.46 -1.14 1.66
CA ALA A 229 -27.10 0.14 1.03
C ALA A 229 -26.66 1.18 2.08
N GLU A 230 -27.27 1.22 3.25
CA GLU A 230 -26.87 2.10 4.35
C GLU A 230 -25.47 1.72 4.87
N GLN A 231 -25.18 0.44 5.02
CA GLN A 231 -23.84 -0.03 5.41
C GLN A 231 -22.77 0.32 4.36
N VAL A 232 -23.07 0.20 3.08
CA VAL A 232 -22.20 0.62 1.98
C VAL A 232 -22.00 2.13 2.05
N ALA A 233 -23.05 2.93 2.24
CA ALA A 233 -22.93 4.38 2.36
C ALA A 233 -22.03 4.80 3.53
N ALA A 234 -22.14 4.13 4.69
CA ALA A 234 -21.28 4.36 5.84
C ALA A 234 -19.81 4.03 5.54
N PHE A 235 -19.53 2.94 4.83
CA PHE A 235 -18.19 2.58 4.39
C PHE A 235 -17.57 3.59 3.42
N PHE A 236 -18.38 4.10 2.48
CA PHE A 236 -17.91 5.11 1.53
C PHE A 236 -17.66 6.46 2.19
N GLY A 237 -18.43 6.83 3.19
CA GLY A 237 -18.30 8.08 3.92
C GLY A 237 -18.76 9.33 3.16
N SER A 238 -18.49 10.50 3.77
CA SER A 238 -19.04 11.79 3.36
C SER A 238 -18.02 12.82 2.90
N VAL A 239 -16.72 12.53 2.99
CA VAL A 239 -15.64 13.47 2.64
C VAL A 239 -15.78 14.01 1.21
N GLN A 240 -15.36 15.25 1.00
CA GLN A 240 -15.45 15.97 -0.27
C GLN A 240 -14.04 16.29 -0.80
N PRO A 241 -13.86 16.46 -2.12
CA PRO A 241 -12.59 16.87 -2.71
C PRO A 241 -12.01 18.15 -2.10
N SER A 242 -12.87 19.10 -1.72
CA SER A 242 -12.47 20.36 -1.08
C SER A 242 -11.78 20.21 0.28
N HIS A 243 -11.90 19.04 0.91
CA HIS A 243 -11.21 18.76 2.17
C HIS A 243 -9.72 18.41 1.98
N PHE A 244 -9.24 18.28 0.76
CA PHE A 244 -7.90 17.85 0.45
C PHE A 244 -7.13 18.93 -0.30
N SER A 245 -5.87 19.14 0.08
CA SER A 245 -4.93 19.98 -0.66
C SER A 245 -3.52 19.42 -0.54
N TRP A 246 -2.65 19.77 -1.49
CA TRP A 246 -1.26 19.32 -1.47
C TRP A 246 -0.36 20.34 -0.77
N ASN A 247 0.46 19.88 0.15
CA ASN A 247 1.51 20.67 0.78
C ASN A 247 2.82 20.49 0.01
N THR A 248 3.18 21.47 -0.79
CA THR A 248 4.39 21.44 -1.63
C THR A 248 5.68 21.46 -0.83
N ASN A 249 5.69 22.09 0.35
CA ASN A 249 6.90 22.17 1.19
C ASN A 249 7.13 20.87 1.96
N GLY A 250 6.06 20.27 2.46
CA GLY A 250 6.13 19.04 3.25
C GLY A 250 5.95 17.77 2.44
N LEU A 251 5.59 17.86 1.15
CA LEU A 251 5.29 16.77 0.24
C LEU A 251 4.31 15.76 0.84
N HIS A 252 3.17 16.26 1.33
CA HIS A 252 2.09 15.45 1.90
C HIS A 252 0.73 16.10 1.63
N VAL A 253 -0.34 15.34 1.83
CA VAL A 253 -1.70 15.83 1.73
C VAL A 253 -2.08 16.56 3.01
N ASN A 254 -2.65 17.76 2.91
CA ASN A 254 -3.41 18.38 3.99
C ASN A 254 -4.86 17.92 3.93
N TYR A 255 -5.44 17.62 5.08
CA TYR A 255 -6.82 17.22 5.21
C TYR A 255 -7.56 18.07 6.24
N SER A 256 -8.69 18.67 5.85
CA SER A 256 -9.53 19.57 6.65
C SER A 256 -10.96 19.07 6.87
N GLY A 257 -11.25 17.83 6.46
CA GLY A 257 -12.56 17.23 6.65
C GLY A 257 -12.77 16.65 8.07
N PRO A 258 -13.85 15.86 8.28
CA PRO A 258 -14.13 15.25 9.58
C PRO A 258 -12.97 14.41 10.10
N ALA A 259 -12.45 14.74 11.28
CA ALA A 259 -11.18 14.19 11.79
C ALA A 259 -11.19 12.66 11.93
N ASN A 260 -12.31 12.09 12.34
CA ASN A 260 -12.46 10.67 12.64
C ASN A 260 -13.07 9.85 11.49
N GLU A 261 -13.30 10.46 10.34
CA GLU A 261 -13.82 9.73 9.18
C GLU A 261 -12.67 9.09 8.39
N TRP A 262 -12.48 7.79 8.54
CA TRP A 262 -11.52 6.97 7.82
C TRP A 262 -12.24 6.05 6.85
N SER A 263 -12.85 6.65 5.82
CA SER A 263 -13.71 6.00 4.85
C SER A 263 -12.96 5.59 3.57
N PHE A 264 -13.60 4.76 2.75
CA PHE A 264 -13.09 4.40 1.43
C PHE A 264 -12.91 5.64 0.54
N ARG A 265 -13.88 6.56 0.55
CA ARG A 265 -13.78 7.81 -0.22
C ARG A 265 -12.59 8.67 0.24
N ARG A 266 -12.26 8.65 1.55
CA ARG A 266 -11.07 9.35 2.05
C ARG A 266 -9.78 8.78 1.45
N LEU A 267 -9.63 7.45 1.37
CA LEU A 267 -8.49 6.81 0.71
C LEU A 267 -8.38 7.26 -0.75
N ILE A 268 -9.49 7.17 -1.51
CA ILE A 268 -9.50 7.51 -2.94
C ILE A 268 -9.12 8.98 -3.17
N LEU A 269 -9.77 9.93 -2.47
CA LEU A 269 -9.51 11.36 -2.64
C LEU A 269 -8.12 11.77 -2.16
N HIS A 270 -7.62 11.14 -1.12
CA HIS A 270 -6.25 11.33 -0.65
C HIS A 270 -5.23 10.97 -1.75
N LEU A 271 -5.35 9.76 -2.30
CA LEU A 271 -4.45 9.30 -3.35
C LEU A 271 -4.61 10.08 -4.66
N ALA A 272 -5.83 10.48 -5.01
CA ALA A 272 -6.08 11.36 -6.15
C ALA A 272 -5.38 12.72 -5.98
N THR A 273 -5.33 13.26 -4.75
CA THR A 273 -4.59 14.50 -4.46
C THR A 273 -3.09 14.34 -4.70
N ILE A 274 -2.49 13.22 -4.27
CA ILE A 274 -1.08 12.92 -4.54
C ILE A 274 -0.86 12.78 -6.06
N ALA A 275 -1.75 12.06 -6.75
CA ALA A 275 -1.66 11.86 -8.20
C ALA A 275 -1.65 13.19 -8.96
N VAL A 276 -2.58 14.10 -8.64
CA VAL A 276 -2.63 15.44 -9.25
C VAL A 276 -1.36 16.23 -8.95
N ALA A 277 -0.88 16.22 -7.71
CA ALA A 277 0.35 16.90 -7.32
C ALA A 277 1.59 16.38 -8.06
N ALA A 278 1.63 15.09 -8.37
CA ALA A 278 2.73 14.46 -9.12
C ALA A 278 2.66 14.69 -10.65
N GLY A 279 1.66 15.42 -11.13
CA GLY A 279 1.47 15.72 -12.56
C GLY A 279 0.44 14.80 -13.24
N GLY A 280 -0.41 14.15 -12.47
CA GLY A 280 -1.46 13.23 -12.92
C GLY A 280 -0.98 11.79 -13.07
N VAL A 281 -1.92 10.87 -13.08
CA VAL A 281 -1.75 9.46 -13.47
C VAL A 281 -2.64 9.18 -14.67
N ASP A 282 -2.34 8.12 -15.41
CA ASP A 282 -3.10 7.80 -16.62
C ASP A 282 -4.42 7.11 -16.29
N ASP A 283 -4.42 6.30 -15.22
CA ASP A 283 -5.60 5.56 -14.79
C ASP A 283 -5.66 5.50 -13.25
N PHE A 284 -6.86 5.31 -12.73
CA PHE A 284 -7.15 5.08 -11.32
C PHE A 284 -8.04 3.83 -11.22
N LEU A 285 -7.60 2.79 -10.50
CA LEU A 285 -8.24 1.48 -10.53
C LEU A 285 -9.14 1.29 -9.30
#